data_2a4f002e668a08d17706af2fb5f3a111
#
_entry.id   2a4f002e668a08d17706af2fb5f3a111
#
_cell.length_a   1.000
_cell.length_b   1.000
_cell.length_c   1.000
_cell.angle_alpha   90.00
_cell.angle_beta   90.00
_cell.angle_gamma   90.00
#
_symmetry.space_group_name_H-M   'P 1'
#
loop_
_entity.id
_entity.type
_entity.pdbx_description
1 polymer ?
#
loop_
_entity_poly.entity_id
_entity_poly.type
_entity_poly.pdbx_seq_one_letter_code
_entity_poly.pdbx_strand_id
1 'polypeptide(L)'
;MVMLKTEMSLPNWVPEGYKKLGWHAGFDVLIGPMYFKKEDGGNFKFITKILDKHLNAHGIAHGGYSMSLTDIFLGSMVFTACGKKPCSTISLNCNFVSPGLQDDIIECDGKVTKTTKSLVFVEGNLISKDKIILSASGIWKILNQ
;
A
#
# COMPACT_ATOMS: atom_id res chain seq x y z
N MET A 1 17.93 3.86 32.68
CA MET A 1 16.76 4.68 32.30
C MET A 1 15.97 3.89 31.27
N VAL A 2 14.88 3.25 31.70
CA VAL A 2 14.01 2.46 30.81
C VAL A 2 13.19 3.47 30.03
N MET A 3 13.49 3.65 28.74
CA MET A 3 12.58 4.34 27.84
C MET A 3 11.34 3.45 27.69
N LEU A 4 10.26 3.83 28.32
CA LEU A 4 8.92 3.35 28.02
C LEU A 4 8.67 3.75 26.55
N LYS A 5 8.76 2.78 25.62
CA LYS A 5 8.13 2.91 24.31
C LYS A 5 6.64 2.98 24.60
N THR A 6 6.10 4.18 24.66
CA THR A 6 4.66 4.38 24.60
C THR A 6 4.25 3.82 23.23
N GLU A 7 3.69 2.63 23.22
CA GLU A 7 2.98 2.15 22.04
C GLU A 7 1.85 3.16 21.80
N MET A 8 2.05 4.05 20.86
CA MET A 8 0.99 4.97 20.46
C MET A 8 -0.14 4.09 19.93
N SER A 9 -1.28 4.15 20.62
CA SER A 9 -2.49 3.45 20.20
C SER A 9 -2.81 3.79 18.76
N LEU A 10 -3.20 2.78 17.97
CA LEU A 10 -3.63 2.99 16.59
C LEU A 10 -4.88 3.88 16.57
N PRO A 11 -5.08 4.67 15.49
CA PRO A 11 -6.30 5.44 15.33
C PRO A 11 -7.55 4.56 15.39
N ASN A 12 -8.64 5.09 15.93
CA ASN A 12 -9.90 4.34 16.12
C ASN A 12 -10.51 3.74 14.85
N TRP A 13 -10.16 4.29 13.68
CA TRP A 13 -10.63 3.78 12.39
C TRP A 13 -9.82 2.58 11.87
N VAL A 14 -8.68 2.27 12.49
CA VAL A 14 -7.86 1.10 12.13
C VAL A 14 -8.37 -0.11 12.89
N PRO A 15 -8.85 -1.16 12.19
CA PRO A 15 -9.38 -2.34 12.85
C PRO A 15 -8.30 -3.08 13.67
N GLU A 16 -8.76 -3.91 14.60
CA GLU A 16 -7.88 -4.77 15.39
C GLU A 16 -7.05 -5.71 14.49
N GLY A 17 -5.82 -5.96 14.91
CA GLY A 17 -4.89 -6.86 14.21
C GLY A 17 -4.03 -6.19 13.15
N TYR A 18 -4.30 -4.92 12.82
CA TYR A 18 -3.43 -4.15 11.94
C TYR A 18 -2.22 -3.59 12.70
N LYS A 19 -1.13 -3.41 11.96
CA LYS A 19 0.10 -2.77 12.43
C LYS A 19 0.46 -1.64 11.48
N LYS A 20 1.10 -0.60 11.99
CA LYS A 20 1.62 0.49 11.16
C LYS A 20 2.71 -0.05 10.25
N LEU A 21 2.65 0.28 8.98
CA LEU A 21 3.71 -0.02 8.02
C LEU A 21 4.95 0.81 8.38
N GLY A 22 6.05 0.11 8.63
CA GLY A 22 7.13 0.62 9.46
C GLY A 22 8.26 1.32 8.72
N TRP A 23 7.98 2.44 8.05
CA TRP A 23 9.03 3.34 7.60
C TRP A 23 9.22 4.46 8.64
N HIS A 24 10.45 4.87 8.89
CA HIS A 24 10.77 5.90 9.88
C HIS A 24 11.10 7.25 9.24
N ALA A 25 11.29 7.29 7.93
CA ALA A 25 11.60 8.49 7.18
C ALA A 25 11.29 8.30 5.68
N GLY A 26 11.33 9.39 4.94
CA GLY A 26 11.17 9.37 3.50
C GLY A 26 9.76 9.64 3.00
N PHE A 27 9.55 9.39 1.72
CA PHE A 27 8.31 9.71 1.02
C PHE A 27 7.09 8.96 1.58
N ASP A 28 7.26 7.68 1.93
CA ASP A 28 6.17 6.85 2.45
C ASP A 28 5.61 7.41 3.77
N VAL A 29 6.48 8.00 4.61
CA VAL A 29 6.05 8.67 5.84
C VAL A 29 5.26 9.94 5.53
N LEU A 30 5.67 10.70 4.51
CA LEU A 30 4.99 11.94 4.11
C LEU A 30 3.57 11.67 3.63
N ILE A 31 3.36 10.61 2.87
CA ILE A 31 2.03 10.25 2.33
C ILE A 31 1.22 9.31 3.22
N GLY A 32 1.83 8.78 4.28
CA GLY A 32 1.14 7.92 5.25
C GLY A 32 0.16 8.68 6.17
N PRO A 33 -0.29 8.01 7.23
CA PRO A 33 0.11 6.66 7.68
C PRO A 33 -0.58 5.53 6.91
N MET A 34 0.10 4.38 6.84
CA MET A 34 -0.40 3.15 6.22
C MET A 34 -0.33 2.01 7.22
N TYR A 35 -1.26 1.06 7.11
CA TYR A 35 -1.35 -0.08 8.02
C TYR A 35 -1.49 -1.37 7.23
N PHE A 36 -1.02 -2.44 7.82
CA PHE A 36 -1.13 -3.77 7.23
C PHE A 36 -1.54 -4.80 8.26
N LYS A 37 -2.15 -5.87 7.78
CA LYS A 37 -2.47 -7.07 8.54
C LYS A 37 -2.08 -8.30 7.74
N LYS A 38 -1.42 -9.25 8.40
CA LYS A 38 -1.19 -10.57 7.82
C LYS A 38 -2.43 -11.41 8.00
N GLU A 39 -2.89 -12.02 6.92
CA GLU A 39 -4.02 -12.96 6.92
C GLU A 39 -3.55 -14.41 6.89
N ASP A 40 -4.49 -15.33 7.11
CA ASP A 40 -4.27 -16.74 6.96
C ASP A 40 -3.85 -17.08 5.51
N GLY A 41 -2.91 -18.00 5.34
CA GLY A 41 -2.32 -18.31 4.03
C GLY A 41 -1.19 -17.38 3.59
N GLY A 42 -0.78 -16.42 4.44
CA GLY A 42 0.39 -15.55 4.18
C GLY A 42 0.10 -14.31 3.35
N ASN A 43 -1.15 -14.06 3.02
CA ASN A 43 -1.59 -12.84 2.34
C ASN A 43 -1.55 -11.64 3.28
N PHE A 44 -1.48 -10.44 2.70
CA PHE A 44 -1.52 -9.19 3.44
C PHE A 44 -2.70 -8.34 2.99
N LYS A 45 -3.32 -7.69 3.95
CA LYS A 45 -4.23 -6.56 3.71
C LYS A 45 -3.53 -5.27 4.08
N PHE A 46 -3.76 -4.25 3.27
CA PHE A 46 -3.24 -2.91 3.50
C PHE A 46 -4.41 -1.93 3.55
N ILE A 47 -4.35 -1.01 4.48
CA ILE A 47 -5.32 0.08 4.60
C ILE A 47 -4.63 1.41 4.86
N THR A 48 -5.27 2.46 4.40
CA THR A 48 -4.95 3.84 4.74
C THR A 48 -6.21 4.70 4.70
N LYS A 49 -6.13 5.92 5.18
CA LYS A 49 -7.20 6.90 5.14
C LYS A 49 -6.77 8.10 4.30
N ILE A 50 -7.65 8.55 3.42
CA ILE A 50 -7.41 9.78 2.66
C ILE A 50 -7.53 10.98 3.59
N LEU A 51 -6.44 11.71 3.76
CA LEU A 51 -6.37 12.92 4.57
C LEU A 51 -6.35 14.16 3.66
N ASP A 52 -6.57 15.32 4.24
CA ASP A 52 -6.54 16.62 3.54
C ASP A 52 -5.28 16.80 2.68
N LYS A 53 -4.11 16.47 3.22
CA LYS A 53 -2.82 16.55 2.51
C LYS A 53 -2.70 15.66 1.26
N HIS A 54 -3.62 14.72 1.07
CA HIS A 54 -3.63 13.81 -0.06
C HIS A 54 -4.51 14.28 -1.22
N LEU A 55 -5.23 15.39 -1.03
CA LEU A 55 -6.18 15.91 -2.00
C LEU A 55 -5.50 16.73 -3.09
N ASN A 56 -6.10 16.74 -4.26
CA ASN A 56 -5.76 17.65 -5.33
C ASN A 56 -6.61 18.94 -5.25
N ALA A 57 -6.42 19.83 -6.19
CA ALA A 57 -7.15 21.12 -6.25
C ALA A 57 -8.69 20.96 -6.41
N HIS A 58 -9.17 19.78 -6.79
CA HIS A 58 -10.60 19.48 -6.91
C HIS A 58 -11.19 18.83 -5.65
N GLY A 59 -10.41 18.68 -4.57
CA GLY A 59 -10.86 18.09 -3.31
C GLY A 59 -11.04 16.57 -3.34
N ILE A 60 -10.42 15.89 -4.28
CA ILE A 60 -10.38 14.43 -4.36
C ILE A 60 -8.94 13.94 -4.25
N ALA A 61 -8.75 12.66 -3.91
CA ALA A 61 -7.43 12.07 -3.79
C ALA A 61 -6.59 12.33 -5.05
N HIS A 62 -5.39 12.86 -4.85
CA HIS A 62 -4.47 13.14 -5.95
C HIS A 62 -4.08 11.84 -6.65
N GLY A 63 -4.08 11.82 -7.99
CA GLY A 63 -3.70 10.63 -8.76
C GLY A 63 -2.30 10.12 -8.42
N GLY A 64 -1.34 11.03 -8.22
CA GLY A 64 0.02 10.66 -7.79
C GLY A 64 0.06 10.02 -6.40
N TYR A 65 -0.79 10.44 -5.48
CA TYR A 65 -0.95 9.78 -4.19
C TYR A 65 -1.47 8.35 -4.35
N SER A 66 -2.53 8.17 -5.13
CA SER A 66 -3.12 6.85 -5.37
C SER A 66 -2.14 5.91 -6.08
N MET A 67 -1.36 6.39 -7.05
CA MET A 67 -0.27 5.61 -7.67
C MET A 67 0.80 5.23 -6.67
N SER A 68 1.20 6.14 -5.79
CA SER A 68 2.21 5.87 -4.76
C SER A 68 1.75 4.81 -3.76
N LEU A 69 0.49 4.88 -3.31
CA LEU A 69 -0.11 3.82 -2.48
C LEU A 69 -0.05 2.46 -3.17
N THR A 70 -0.41 2.44 -4.44
CA THR A 70 -0.42 1.21 -5.24
C THR A 70 0.98 0.62 -5.36
N ASP A 71 1.98 1.44 -5.65
CA ASP A 71 3.38 1.01 -5.72
C ASP A 71 3.86 0.43 -4.39
N ILE A 72 3.57 1.09 -3.28
CA ILE A 72 3.96 0.65 -1.94
C ILE A 72 3.28 -0.66 -1.55
N PHE A 73 1.97 -0.77 -1.75
CA PHE A 73 1.20 -1.95 -1.34
C PHE A 73 1.54 -3.17 -2.20
N LEU A 74 1.54 -3.01 -3.52
CA LEU A 74 1.92 -4.10 -4.42
C LEU A 74 3.39 -4.47 -4.28
N GLY A 75 4.28 -3.49 -4.12
CA GLY A 75 5.70 -3.71 -3.84
C GLY A 75 5.93 -4.48 -2.54
N SER A 76 5.13 -4.23 -1.51
CA SER A 76 5.18 -5.00 -0.25
C SER A 76 4.77 -6.47 -0.45
N MET A 77 3.77 -6.72 -1.29
CA MET A 77 3.39 -8.10 -1.67
C MET A 77 4.50 -8.77 -2.46
N VAL A 78 5.12 -8.07 -3.41
CA VAL A 78 6.26 -8.56 -4.19
C VAL A 78 7.44 -8.92 -3.28
N PHE A 79 7.81 -8.04 -2.37
CA PHE A 79 8.87 -8.26 -1.41
C PHE A 79 8.67 -9.55 -0.60
N THR A 80 7.44 -9.80 -0.18
CA THR A 80 7.09 -11.03 0.53
C THR A 80 7.16 -12.25 -0.39
N ALA A 81 6.62 -12.15 -1.60
CA ALA A 81 6.55 -13.25 -2.56
C ALA A 81 7.93 -13.70 -3.05
N CYS A 82 8.90 -12.82 -3.12
CA CYS A 82 10.27 -13.14 -3.53
C CYS A 82 11.21 -13.49 -2.36
N GLY A 83 10.65 -13.83 -1.20
CA GLY A 83 11.43 -14.24 -0.04
C GLY A 83 12.16 -13.10 0.67
N LYS A 84 11.56 -11.91 0.69
CA LYS A 84 12.09 -10.67 1.32
C LYS A 84 13.41 -10.19 0.70
N LYS A 85 13.59 -10.43 -0.59
CA LYS A 85 14.70 -9.86 -1.35
C LYS A 85 14.39 -8.43 -1.75
N PRO A 86 15.39 -7.56 -1.86
CA PRO A 86 15.20 -6.24 -2.44
C PRO A 86 14.60 -6.35 -3.84
N CYS A 87 13.67 -5.48 -4.15
CA CYS A 87 13.02 -5.41 -5.46
C CYS A 87 12.81 -3.96 -5.87
N SER A 88 12.68 -3.74 -7.16
CA SER A 88 12.47 -2.43 -7.75
C SER A 88 11.37 -2.48 -8.79
N THR A 89 10.49 -1.51 -8.79
CA THR A 89 9.42 -1.34 -9.77
C THR A 89 10.02 -1.09 -11.15
N ILE A 90 9.66 -1.91 -12.13
CA ILE A 90 10.01 -1.68 -13.54
C ILE A 90 8.87 -0.94 -14.23
N SER A 91 7.65 -1.40 -14.01
CA SER A 91 6.46 -0.89 -14.69
C SER A 91 5.26 -0.98 -13.74
N LEU A 92 4.47 0.09 -13.71
CA LEU A 92 3.23 0.16 -12.98
C LEU A 92 2.20 0.87 -13.86
N ASN A 93 1.17 0.14 -14.29
CA ASN A 93 0.06 0.67 -15.06
C ASN A 93 -1.15 0.86 -14.17
N CYS A 94 -1.66 2.07 -14.13
CA CYS A 94 -2.79 2.45 -13.29
C CYS A 94 -3.95 3.00 -14.13
N ASN A 95 -5.14 2.51 -13.86
CA ASN A 95 -6.39 3.07 -14.36
C ASN A 95 -7.14 3.70 -13.19
N PHE A 96 -7.41 5.01 -13.28
CA PHE A 96 -8.19 5.74 -12.28
C PHE A 96 -9.66 5.57 -12.58
N VAL A 97 -10.36 4.79 -11.76
CA VAL A 97 -11.73 4.34 -12.03
C VAL A 97 -12.75 5.24 -11.38
N SER A 98 -12.49 5.64 -10.13
CA SER A 98 -13.41 6.47 -9.36
C SER A 98 -12.65 7.42 -8.44
N PRO A 99 -13.22 8.59 -8.09
CA PRO A 99 -12.58 9.49 -7.14
C PRO A 99 -12.56 8.91 -5.72
N GLY A 100 -11.42 9.02 -5.06
CA GLY A 100 -11.32 8.85 -3.61
C GLY A 100 -11.65 10.18 -2.92
N LEU A 101 -12.43 10.13 -1.87
CA LEU A 101 -12.85 11.31 -1.13
C LEU A 101 -12.10 11.43 0.20
N GLN A 102 -12.04 12.63 0.74
CA GLN A 102 -11.49 12.84 2.07
C GLN A 102 -12.22 11.93 3.08
N ASP A 103 -11.45 11.38 4.02
CA ASP A 103 -11.89 10.43 5.03
C ASP A 103 -12.29 9.03 4.53
N ASP A 104 -12.27 8.77 3.22
CA ASP A 104 -12.40 7.40 2.72
C ASP A 104 -11.27 6.52 3.25
N ILE A 105 -11.62 5.32 3.68
CA ILE A 105 -10.65 4.28 4.01
C ILE A 105 -10.39 3.49 2.73
N ILE A 106 -9.12 3.48 2.32
CA ILE A 106 -8.66 2.75 1.15
C ILE A 106 -8.11 1.41 1.60
N GLU A 107 -8.60 0.36 0.97
CA GLU A 107 -8.04 -0.99 1.07
C GLU A 107 -7.36 -1.35 -0.24
N CYS A 108 -6.29 -2.16 -0.16
CA CYS A 108 -5.68 -2.75 -1.33
C CYS A 108 -5.96 -4.25 -1.36
N ASP A 109 -6.64 -4.70 -2.40
CA ASP A 109 -6.64 -6.10 -2.78
C ASP A 109 -5.58 -6.30 -3.88
N GLY A 110 -4.79 -7.34 -3.76
CA GLY A 110 -3.76 -7.62 -4.75
C GLY A 110 -3.35 -9.08 -4.71
N LYS A 111 -2.82 -9.53 -5.83
CA LYS A 111 -2.26 -10.87 -5.95
C LYS A 111 -1.03 -10.87 -6.84
N VAL A 112 -0.07 -11.68 -6.47
CA VAL A 112 1.06 -12.01 -7.31
C VAL A 112 0.58 -12.97 -8.40
N THR A 113 0.68 -12.55 -9.66
CA THR A 113 0.27 -13.34 -10.82
C THR A 113 1.32 -14.40 -11.15
N LYS A 114 2.59 -14.01 -11.09
CA LYS A 114 3.72 -14.91 -11.36
C LYS A 114 5.00 -14.40 -10.73
N THR A 115 5.77 -15.30 -10.16
CA THR A 115 7.15 -15.06 -9.74
C THR A 115 8.09 -15.86 -10.62
N THR A 116 9.09 -15.19 -11.19
CA THR A 116 10.19 -15.83 -11.94
C THR A 116 11.49 -15.70 -11.15
N LYS A 117 12.59 -16.16 -11.72
CA LYS A 117 13.92 -16.00 -11.10
C LYS A 117 14.31 -14.53 -10.86
N SER A 118 13.86 -13.61 -11.73
CA SER A 118 14.28 -12.21 -11.70
C SER A 118 13.15 -11.18 -11.70
N LEU A 119 11.92 -11.61 -12.00
CA LEU A 119 10.76 -10.72 -12.12
C LEU A 119 9.57 -11.25 -11.31
N VAL A 120 8.76 -10.33 -10.82
CA VAL A 120 7.47 -10.62 -10.20
C VAL A 120 6.39 -9.79 -10.89
N PHE A 121 5.33 -10.45 -11.31
CA PHE A 121 4.14 -9.86 -11.90
C PHE A 121 3.05 -9.81 -10.84
N VAL A 122 2.41 -8.68 -10.70
CA VAL A 122 1.38 -8.44 -9.67
C VAL A 122 0.27 -7.56 -10.21
N GLU A 123 -0.93 -7.78 -9.73
CA GLU A 123 -2.09 -6.94 -10.03
C GLU A 123 -2.88 -6.66 -8.76
N GLY A 124 -3.63 -5.57 -8.73
CA GLY A 124 -4.46 -5.22 -7.59
C GLY A 124 -5.26 -3.96 -7.79
N ASN A 125 -6.14 -3.71 -6.84
CA ASN A 125 -7.02 -2.54 -6.84
C ASN A 125 -6.92 -1.79 -5.52
N LEU A 126 -7.09 -0.47 -5.58
CA LEU A 126 -7.44 0.33 -4.43
C LEU A 126 -8.97 0.43 -4.37
N ILE A 127 -9.54 0.09 -3.22
CA ILE A 127 -10.98 -0.02 -3.03
C ILE A 127 -11.41 0.80 -1.81
N SER A 128 -12.52 1.50 -1.91
CA SER A 128 -13.21 2.12 -0.78
C SER A 128 -14.70 1.85 -0.88
N LYS A 129 -15.32 1.29 0.19
CA LYS A 129 -16.77 1.05 0.25
C LYS A 129 -17.32 0.30 -0.98
N ASP A 130 -16.68 -0.82 -1.34
CA ASP A 130 -17.03 -1.64 -2.53
C ASP A 130 -16.84 -0.95 -3.89
N LYS A 131 -16.22 0.22 -3.90
CA LYS A 131 -15.96 1.00 -5.10
C LYS A 131 -14.48 0.94 -5.45
N ILE A 132 -14.15 0.56 -6.69
CA ILE A 132 -12.80 0.61 -7.19
C ILE A 132 -12.39 2.07 -7.43
N ILE A 133 -11.34 2.50 -6.76
CA ILE A 133 -10.74 3.82 -6.94
C ILE A 133 -9.68 3.77 -8.05
N LEU A 134 -8.83 2.74 -8.00
CA LEU A 134 -7.76 2.52 -8.96
C LEU A 134 -7.58 1.04 -9.21
N SER A 135 -7.35 0.67 -10.45
CA SER A 135 -6.98 -0.69 -10.86
C SER A 135 -5.59 -0.67 -11.46
N ALA A 136 -4.73 -1.62 -11.07
CA ALA A 136 -3.35 -1.63 -11.49
C ALA A 136 -2.79 -3.02 -11.79
N SER A 137 -1.77 -3.02 -12.63
CA SER A 137 -0.88 -4.15 -12.84
C SER A 137 0.57 -3.65 -12.93
N GLY A 138 1.50 -4.47 -12.49
CA GLY A 138 2.90 -4.07 -12.48
C GLY A 138 3.88 -5.21 -12.54
N ILE A 139 5.14 -4.83 -12.77
CA ILE A 139 6.29 -5.73 -12.88
C ILE A 139 7.39 -5.17 -11.98
N TRP A 140 7.93 -6.01 -11.12
CA TRP A 140 9.07 -5.71 -10.27
C TRP A 140 10.25 -6.59 -10.62
N LYS A 141 11.44 -6.02 -10.55
CA LYS A 141 12.70 -6.74 -10.66
C LYS A 141 13.18 -7.14 -9.28
N ILE A 142 13.53 -8.41 -9.11
CA ILE A 142 14.25 -8.90 -7.94
C ILE A 142 15.71 -8.50 -8.10
N LEU A 143 16.23 -7.75 -7.12
CA LEU A 143 17.61 -7.29 -7.14
C LEU A 143 18.51 -8.37 -6.53
N ASN A 144 19.61 -8.68 -7.20
CA ASN A 144 20.66 -9.49 -6.63
C ASN A 144 21.45 -8.61 -5.67
N GLN A 145 21.65 -9.11 -4.46
CA GLN A 145 22.63 -8.54 -3.54
C GLN A 145 24.01 -9.09 -3.85
#